data_24f686971b016984dedb36afd76d85ba
#
_entry.id   24f686971b016984dedb36afd76d85ba
#
_cell.length_a   1.000
_cell.length_b   1.000
_cell.length_c   1.000
_cell.angle_alpha   90.00
_cell.angle_beta   90.00
_cell.angle_gamma   90.00
#
_symmetry.space_group_name_H-M   'P 1'
#
loop_
_entity.id
_entity.type
_entity.pdbx_description
1 polymer ?
#
loop_
_entity_poly.entity_id
_entity_poly.type
_entity_poly.pdbx_seq_one_letter_code
_entity_poly.pdbx_strand_id
1 'polypeptide(L)'
;MQLLLIRHALPMRTQAGQGSDPELTDAGWEQARRLPDALARFPISRLASSPQRRAIQTAAPVADARRLAVDIDERLAEYDRGLSHYIPLELVRAERPEDWARMAAGHLPESVDTEVFASRVHGAVADIVAAADHGETVAVFSHGGVINVILHEILGTERLLSFPIDYASVTLLRYSRTGRATVGAVNSVEHVWDLLPRSKVPGSAAVE
;
A
#
# COMPACT_ATOMS: atom_id res chain seq x y z
N MET A 1 12.31 -15.73 3.43
CA MET A 1 12.50 -14.28 3.26
C MET A 1 11.39 -13.51 3.96
N GLN A 2 11.56 -12.22 4.24
CA GLN A 2 10.51 -11.32 4.72
C GLN A 2 10.11 -10.35 3.60
N LEU A 3 8.82 -10.09 3.45
CA LEU A 3 8.29 -9.09 2.55
C LEU A 3 7.52 -8.05 3.38
N LEU A 4 7.97 -6.81 3.33
CA LEU A 4 7.29 -5.67 3.93
C LEU A 4 6.50 -4.97 2.84
N LEU A 5 5.18 -4.93 2.97
CA LEU A 5 4.31 -4.17 2.09
C LEU A 5 3.97 -2.84 2.77
N ILE A 6 4.33 -1.74 2.16
CA ILE A 6 4.11 -0.40 2.70
C ILE A 6 3.11 0.33 1.78
N ARG A 7 1.97 0.76 2.33
CA ARG A 7 1.10 1.67 1.60
C ARG A 7 1.75 3.03 1.49
N HIS A 8 1.62 3.67 0.33
CA HIS A 8 2.06 5.06 0.17
C HIS A 8 1.51 5.99 1.26
N ALA A 9 2.26 7.03 1.59
CA ALA A 9 1.86 8.08 2.53
C ALA A 9 0.74 8.97 1.94
N LEU A 10 0.19 9.88 2.74
CA LEU A 10 -0.96 10.71 2.39
C LEU A 10 -0.70 11.57 1.14
N PRO A 11 -1.40 11.33 0.01
CA PRO A 11 -1.21 12.08 -1.22
C PRO A 11 -2.11 13.30 -1.28
N MET A 12 -1.76 14.22 -2.18
CA MET A 12 -2.63 15.33 -2.54
C MET A 12 -3.86 14.83 -3.30
N ARG A 13 -4.96 15.57 -3.20
CA ARG A 13 -6.09 15.43 -4.10
C ARG A 13 -5.74 16.08 -5.45
N THR A 14 -6.16 15.47 -6.56
CA THR A 14 -6.11 16.10 -7.88
C THR A 14 -7.51 16.47 -8.35
N GLN A 15 -7.60 17.46 -9.24
CA GLN A 15 -8.85 17.85 -9.89
C GLN A 15 -9.01 17.11 -11.23
N ALA A 16 -10.23 17.14 -11.77
CA ALA A 16 -10.51 16.55 -13.07
C ALA A 16 -9.55 17.11 -14.15
N GLY A 17 -8.93 16.22 -14.92
CA GLY A 17 -7.93 16.56 -15.94
C GLY A 17 -6.49 16.65 -15.45
N GLN A 18 -6.23 16.58 -14.14
CA GLN A 18 -4.87 16.58 -13.59
C GLN A 18 -4.25 15.18 -13.46
N GLY A 19 -5.00 14.12 -13.80
CA GLY A 19 -4.57 12.73 -13.68
C GLY A 19 -4.68 12.16 -12.26
N SER A 20 -4.44 10.87 -12.14
CA SER A 20 -4.58 10.11 -10.89
C SER A 20 -3.24 9.80 -10.20
N ASP A 21 -2.19 10.55 -10.52
CA ASP A 21 -0.84 10.32 -9.95
C ASP A 21 -0.32 11.53 -9.14
N PRO A 22 -0.96 11.83 -7.98
CA PRO A 22 -0.56 12.95 -7.13
C PRO A 22 0.77 12.71 -6.41
N GLU A 23 1.40 13.82 -6.03
CA GLU A 23 2.48 13.87 -5.06
C GLU A 23 1.94 13.74 -3.63
N LEU A 24 2.84 13.55 -2.68
CA LEU A 24 2.51 13.57 -1.25
C LEU A 24 2.19 14.99 -0.77
N THR A 25 1.29 15.09 0.21
CA THR A 25 1.11 16.30 1.03
C THR A 25 2.30 16.50 1.97
N ASP A 26 2.39 17.67 2.63
CA ASP A 26 3.38 17.89 3.69
C ASP A 26 3.25 16.86 4.82
N ALA A 27 2.01 16.54 5.22
CA ALA A 27 1.75 15.47 6.19
C ALA A 27 2.16 14.09 5.66
N GLY A 28 1.97 13.83 4.37
CA GLY A 28 2.44 12.62 3.72
C GLY A 28 3.97 12.51 3.72
N TRP A 29 4.66 13.60 3.45
CA TRP A 29 6.12 13.65 3.57
C TRP A 29 6.58 13.40 5.02
N GLU A 30 5.88 13.94 6.01
CA GLU A 30 6.19 13.66 7.42
C GLU A 30 5.97 12.17 7.75
N GLN A 31 4.87 11.56 7.28
CA GLN A 31 4.65 10.11 7.42
C GLN A 31 5.79 9.31 6.78
N ALA A 32 6.21 9.66 5.56
CA ALA A 32 7.28 8.97 4.85
C ALA A 32 8.63 9.07 5.58
N ARG A 33 8.97 10.24 6.17
CA ARG A 33 10.21 10.45 6.93
C ARG A 33 10.29 9.61 8.21
N ARG A 34 9.18 9.13 8.76
CA ARG A 34 9.17 8.26 9.95
C ARG A 34 9.42 6.79 9.61
N LEU A 35 9.30 6.39 8.34
CA LEU A 35 9.49 4.99 7.93
C LEU A 35 10.91 4.45 8.16
N PRO A 36 12.01 5.19 7.94
CA PRO A 36 13.36 4.68 8.23
C PRO A 36 13.52 4.15 9.65
N ASP A 37 13.02 4.89 10.65
CA ASP A 37 13.08 4.50 12.07
C ASP A 37 12.11 3.35 12.37
N ALA A 38 10.89 3.40 11.86
CA ALA A 38 9.89 2.34 12.00
C ALA A 38 10.37 0.99 11.43
N LEU A 39 11.17 1.05 10.37
CA LEU A 39 11.73 -0.11 9.70
C LEU A 39 13.16 -0.47 10.17
N ALA A 40 13.71 0.22 11.17
CA ALA A 40 15.11 0.06 11.60
C ALA A 40 15.46 -1.39 12.01
N ARG A 41 14.51 -2.11 12.61
CA ARG A 41 14.67 -3.51 13.06
C ARG A 41 14.77 -4.54 11.92
N PHE A 42 14.41 -4.16 10.69
CA PHE A 42 14.42 -5.04 9.55
C PHE A 42 15.69 -4.87 8.73
N PRO A 43 16.46 -5.95 8.45
CA PRO A 43 17.64 -5.90 7.60
C PRO A 43 17.25 -5.84 6.12
N ILE A 44 16.65 -4.71 5.70
CA ILE A 44 16.17 -4.52 4.34
C ILE A 44 17.37 -4.48 3.39
N SER A 45 17.37 -5.37 2.40
CA SER A 45 18.41 -5.52 1.37
C SER A 45 17.96 -5.02 -0.02
N ARG A 46 16.65 -4.95 -0.26
CA ARG A 46 16.08 -4.51 -1.55
C ARG A 46 14.81 -3.68 -1.33
N LEU A 47 14.62 -2.71 -2.25
CA LEU A 47 13.42 -1.88 -2.29
C LEU A 47 12.77 -2.02 -3.66
N ALA A 48 11.44 -2.18 -3.68
CA ALA A 48 10.63 -2.11 -4.89
C ALA A 48 9.49 -1.11 -4.70
N SER A 49 9.01 -0.52 -5.78
CA SER A 49 7.91 0.43 -5.72
C SER A 49 6.99 0.32 -6.92
N SER A 50 5.72 0.62 -6.70
CA SER A 50 4.79 1.03 -7.73
C SER A 50 5.36 2.23 -8.51
N PRO A 51 5.05 2.36 -9.82
CA PRO A 51 5.50 3.51 -10.62
C PRO A 51 4.82 4.83 -10.23
N GLN A 52 3.77 4.80 -9.42
CA GLN A 52 3.02 6.00 -9.07
C GLN A 52 3.81 6.88 -8.08
N ARG A 53 3.83 8.19 -8.34
CA ARG A 53 4.66 9.20 -7.64
C ARG A 53 4.54 9.10 -6.13
N ARG A 54 3.32 8.97 -5.60
CA ARG A 54 3.05 8.84 -4.17
C ARG A 54 3.77 7.64 -3.53
N ALA A 55 3.92 6.51 -4.25
CA ALA A 55 4.64 5.35 -3.75
C ALA A 55 6.16 5.56 -3.81
N ILE A 56 6.66 6.10 -4.91
CA ILE A 56 8.09 6.43 -5.09
C ILE A 56 8.54 7.44 -4.04
N GLN A 57 7.76 8.51 -3.81
CA GLN A 57 8.06 9.53 -2.80
C GLN A 57 8.03 8.96 -1.38
N THR A 58 7.15 7.99 -1.11
CA THR A 58 7.12 7.30 0.18
C THR A 58 8.35 6.42 0.40
N ALA A 59 8.88 5.81 -0.67
CA ALA A 59 10.08 4.99 -0.62
C ALA A 59 11.37 5.81 -0.41
N ALA A 60 11.39 7.06 -0.89
CA ALA A 60 12.61 7.86 -0.97
C ALA A 60 13.37 8.00 0.37
N PRO A 61 12.74 8.34 1.52
CA PRO A 61 13.49 8.44 2.79
C PRO A 61 14.12 7.13 3.24
N VAL A 62 13.48 5.98 2.94
CA VAL A 62 14.03 4.66 3.26
C VAL A 62 15.19 4.31 2.32
N ALA A 63 15.05 4.63 1.04
CA ALA A 63 16.10 4.45 0.04
C ALA A 63 17.36 5.23 0.42
N ASP A 64 17.22 6.49 0.81
CA ASP A 64 18.31 7.35 1.25
C ASP A 64 18.98 6.81 2.51
N ALA A 65 18.18 6.47 3.55
CA ALA A 65 18.71 5.97 4.82
C ALA A 65 19.44 4.63 4.67
N ARG A 66 18.99 3.77 3.75
CA ARG A 66 19.58 2.44 3.49
C ARG A 66 20.63 2.46 2.37
N ARG A 67 20.75 3.55 1.60
CA ARG A 67 21.59 3.68 0.41
C ARG A 67 21.28 2.58 -0.63
N LEU A 68 20.01 2.31 -0.83
CA LEU A 68 19.52 1.32 -1.78
C LEU A 68 18.79 2.01 -2.94
N ALA A 69 18.93 1.47 -4.13
CA ALA A 69 18.09 1.83 -5.26
C ALA A 69 16.65 1.29 -5.05
N VAL A 70 15.68 1.95 -5.69
CA VAL A 70 14.28 1.51 -5.71
C VAL A 70 13.98 0.93 -7.08
N ASP A 71 13.69 -0.36 -7.14
CA ASP A 71 13.26 -1.04 -8.36
C ASP A 71 11.79 -0.72 -8.63
N ILE A 72 11.49 -0.17 -9.80
CA ILE A 72 10.12 0.18 -10.18
C ILE A 72 9.49 -1.00 -10.92
N ASP A 73 8.33 -1.47 -10.43
CA ASP A 73 7.54 -2.50 -11.09
C ASP A 73 6.13 -1.96 -11.44
N GLU A 74 5.87 -1.85 -12.74
CA GLU A 74 4.60 -1.37 -13.30
C GLU A 74 3.39 -2.19 -12.82
N ARG A 75 3.59 -3.45 -12.48
CA ARG A 75 2.55 -4.37 -12.01
C ARG A 75 2.09 -4.07 -10.59
N LEU A 76 2.84 -3.28 -9.82
CA LEU A 76 2.48 -2.83 -8.47
C LEU A 76 1.63 -1.56 -8.46
N ALA A 77 1.25 -1.02 -9.62
CA ALA A 77 0.39 0.15 -9.69
C ALA A 77 -1.01 -0.12 -9.10
N GLU A 78 -1.66 0.92 -8.56
CA GLU A 78 -3.04 0.81 -8.07
C GLU A 78 -4.04 0.73 -9.25
N TYR A 79 -5.25 0.31 -8.98
CA TYR A 79 -6.33 0.23 -9.97
C TYR A 79 -6.74 1.61 -10.52
N ASP A 80 -6.45 2.69 -9.80
CA ASP A 80 -6.76 4.07 -10.19
C ASP A 80 -5.80 4.66 -11.24
N ARG A 81 -4.78 3.91 -11.63
CA ARG A 81 -3.82 4.37 -12.62
C ARG A 81 -4.50 4.66 -13.98
N GLY A 82 -4.27 5.86 -14.49
CA GLY A 82 -4.85 6.30 -15.77
C GLY A 82 -6.23 6.92 -15.67
N LEU A 83 -6.81 7.04 -14.46
CA LEU A 83 -8.01 7.84 -14.25
C LEU A 83 -7.75 9.33 -14.46
N SER A 84 -8.81 10.10 -14.71
CA SER A 84 -8.72 11.54 -14.97
C SER A 84 -8.31 12.37 -13.75
N HIS A 85 -8.50 11.84 -12.54
CA HIS A 85 -8.16 12.48 -11.27
C HIS A 85 -8.07 11.45 -10.15
N TYR A 86 -7.44 11.84 -9.04
CA TYR A 86 -7.31 11.08 -7.81
C TYR A 86 -8.20 11.64 -6.71
N ILE A 87 -8.96 10.78 -6.06
CA ILE A 87 -9.77 11.10 -4.88
C ILE A 87 -9.20 10.33 -3.69
N PRO A 88 -8.70 11.01 -2.64
CA PRO A 88 -8.33 10.36 -1.39
C PRO A 88 -9.48 9.53 -0.81
N LEU A 89 -9.16 8.39 -0.20
CA LEU A 89 -10.17 7.42 0.27
C LEU A 89 -11.21 8.05 1.21
N GLU A 90 -10.79 8.98 2.06
CA GLU A 90 -11.64 9.70 3.01
C GLU A 90 -12.69 10.60 2.33
N LEU A 91 -12.50 10.94 1.07
CA LEU A 91 -13.44 11.76 0.28
C LEU A 91 -14.31 10.92 -0.66
N VAL A 92 -13.97 9.65 -0.91
CA VAL A 92 -14.72 8.79 -1.85
C VAL A 92 -16.17 8.63 -1.42
N ARG A 93 -16.45 8.54 -0.11
CA ARG A 93 -17.83 8.43 0.39
C ARG A 93 -18.72 9.61 -0.03
N ALA A 94 -18.17 10.82 -0.04
CA ALA A 94 -18.93 12.02 -0.37
C ALA A 94 -19.03 12.24 -1.89
N GLU A 95 -17.99 11.88 -2.64
CA GLU A 95 -17.86 12.23 -4.05
C GLU A 95 -18.25 11.09 -4.99
N ARG A 96 -18.12 9.84 -4.54
CA ARG A 96 -18.45 8.61 -5.29
C ARG A 96 -19.16 7.60 -4.39
N PRO A 97 -20.40 7.87 -3.97
CA PRO A 97 -21.12 7.03 -3.00
C PRO A 97 -21.33 5.57 -3.48
N GLU A 98 -21.46 5.34 -4.78
CA GLU A 98 -21.60 4.00 -5.34
C GLU A 98 -20.27 3.21 -5.24
N ASP A 99 -19.14 3.81 -5.61
CA ASP A 99 -17.83 3.20 -5.44
C ASP A 99 -17.55 2.94 -3.94
N TRP A 100 -17.91 3.90 -3.08
CA TRP A 100 -17.79 3.71 -1.63
C TRP A 100 -18.61 2.53 -1.13
N ALA A 101 -19.86 2.39 -1.56
CA ALA A 101 -20.72 1.29 -1.15
C ALA A 101 -20.12 -0.08 -1.56
N ARG A 102 -19.57 -0.17 -2.77
CA ARG A 102 -18.87 -1.38 -3.24
C ARG A 102 -17.62 -1.67 -2.43
N MET A 103 -16.79 -0.64 -2.18
CA MET A 103 -15.57 -0.79 -1.39
C MET A 103 -15.87 -1.16 0.06
N ALA A 104 -16.90 -0.58 0.67
CA ALA A 104 -17.38 -0.94 2.00
C ALA A 104 -17.93 -2.37 2.06
N ALA A 105 -18.49 -2.88 0.96
CA ALA A 105 -18.89 -4.27 0.80
C ALA A 105 -17.71 -5.22 0.52
N GLY A 106 -16.47 -4.68 0.39
CA GLY A 106 -15.24 -5.45 0.19
C GLY A 106 -14.88 -5.71 -1.27
N HIS A 107 -15.44 -4.96 -2.21
CA HIS A 107 -15.19 -5.09 -3.65
C HIS A 107 -14.48 -3.87 -4.21
N LEU A 108 -13.75 -4.03 -5.31
CA LEU A 108 -13.22 -2.89 -6.08
C LEU A 108 -14.35 -2.15 -6.82
N PRO A 109 -14.14 -0.88 -7.24
CA PRO A 109 -15.06 -0.18 -8.12
C PRO A 109 -15.43 -1.02 -9.36
N GLU A 110 -16.65 -0.86 -9.88
CA GLU A 110 -17.17 -1.68 -10.99
C GLU A 110 -16.36 -1.53 -12.28
N SER A 111 -15.76 -0.36 -12.47
CA SER A 111 -14.90 -0.08 -13.63
C SER A 111 -13.56 -0.83 -13.62
N VAL A 112 -13.24 -1.54 -12.55
CA VAL A 112 -11.96 -2.26 -12.39
C VAL A 112 -12.15 -3.73 -12.73
N ASP A 113 -11.39 -4.21 -13.71
CA ASP A 113 -11.25 -5.65 -13.95
C ASP A 113 -10.41 -6.27 -12.82
N THR A 114 -11.13 -6.87 -11.86
CA THR A 114 -10.53 -7.43 -10.64
C THR A 114 -9.57 -8.58 -10.93
N GLU A 115 -9.86 -9.42 -11.94
CA GLU A 115 -9.02 -10.57 -12.29
C GLU A 115 -7.71 -10.12 -12.92
N VAL A 116 -7.77 -9.18 -13.85
CA VAL A 116 -6.57 -8.58 -14.47
C VAL A 116 -5.73 -7.85 -13.42
N PHE A 117 -6.37 -7.09 -12.52
CA PHE A 117 -5.68 -6.39 -11.44
C PHE A 117 -4.98 -7.37 -10.50
N ALA A 118 -5.67 -8.39 -10.02
CA ALA A 118 -5.12 -9.40 -9.12
C ALA A 118 -3.99 -10.19 -9.78
N SER A 119 -4.17 -10.65 -11.02
CA SER A 119 -3.18 -11.44 -11.75
C SER A 119 -1.84 -10.71 -11.90
N ARG A 120 -1.86 -9.41 -12.27
CA ARG A 120 -0.60 -8.64 -12.41
C ARG A 120 0.11 -8.42 -11.08
N VAL A 121 -0.66 -8.19 -10.00
CA VAL A 121 -0.10 -8.02 -8.65
C VAL A 121 0.54 -9.31 -8.16
N HIS A 122 -0.15 -10.43 -8.33
CA HIS A 122 0.39 -11.76 -7.95
C HIS A 122 1.66 -12.09 -8.72
N GLY A 123 1.69 -11.80 -10.03
CA GLY A 123 2.89 -11.98 -10.86
C GLY A 123 4.08 -11.15 -10.35
N ALA A 124 3.86 -9.87 -9.98
CA ALA A 124 4.92 -9.03 -9.41
C ALA A 124 5.48 -9.60 -8.10
N VAL A 125 4.59 -9.99 -7.19
CA VAL A 125 4.99 -10.55 -5.89
C VAL A 125 5.70 -11.88 -6.05
N ALA A 126 5.22 -12.76 -6.93
CA ALA A 126 5.87 -14.05 -7.21
C ALA A 126 7.30 -13.86 -7.70
N ASP A 127 7.54 -12.92 -8.62
CA ASP A 127 8.88 -12.62 -9.12
C ASP A 127 9.78 -12.00 -8.04
N ILE A 128 9.27 -11.09 -7.21
CA ILE A 128 10.02 -10.51 -6.09
C ILE A 128 10.45 -11.60 -5.10
N VAL A 129 9.54 -12.52 -4.76
CA VAL A 129 9.79 -13.63 -3.83
C VAL A 129 10.77 -14.64 -4.44
N ALA A 130 10.62 -14.96 -5.73
CA ALA A 130 11.49 -15.91 -6.43
C ALA A 130 12.93 -15.38 -6.59
N ALA A 131 13.09 -14.06 -6.72
CA ALA A 131 14.39 -13.41 -6.88
C ALA A 131 15.09 -13.11 -5.54
N ALA A 132 14.44 -13.36 -4.39
CA ALA A 132 15.00 -13.06 -3.08
C ALA A 132 15.58 -14.31 -2.41
N ASP A 133 16.75 -14.14 -1.79
CA ASP A 133 17.33 -15.18 -0.94
C ASP A 133 16.49 -15.37 0.35
N HIS A 134 16.55 -16.59 0.91
CA HIS A 134 15.70 -16.94 2.06
C HIS A 134 15.90 -16.04 3.29
N GLY A 135 17.09 -15.50 3.49
CA GLY A 135 17.41 -14.58 4.61
C GLY A 135 17.07 -13.11 4.34
N GLU A 136 16.70 -12.76 3.13
CA GLU A 136 16.48 -11.37 2.74
C GLU A 136 15.17 -10.78 3.28
N THR A 137 15.21 -9.46 3.42
CA THR A 137 14.02 -8.62 3.64
C THR A 137 13.88 -7.65 2.49
N VAL A 138 12.77 -7.73 1.77
CA VAL A 138 12.41 -6.82 0.69
C VAL A 138 11.30 -5.91 1.15
N ALA A 139 11.42 -4.60 0.95
CA ALA A 139 10.35 -3.63 1.21
C ALA A 139 9.73 -3.17 -0.12
N VAL A 140 8.40 -3.27 -0.22
CA VAL A 140 7.61 -2.93 -1.40
C VAL A 140 6.66 -1.79 -1.06
N PHE A 141 6.82 -0.67 -1.75
CA PHE A 141 5.97 0.51 -1.60
C PHE A 141 4.87 0.50 -2.64
N SER A 142 3.61 0.43 -2.18
CA SER A 142 2.46 0.26 -3.06
C SER A 142 1.18 0.88 -2.49
N HIS A 143 0.05 0.22 -2.61
CA HIS A 143 -1.27 0.80 -2.43
C HIS A 143 -2.20 -0.12 -1.63
N GLY A 144 -3.32 0.42 -1.16
CA GLY A 144 -4.29 -0.31 -0.37
C GLY A 144 -4.95 -1.48 -1.11
N GLY A 145 -5.30 -1.29 -2.38
CA GLY A 145 -5.86 -2.36 -3.21
C GLY A 145 -4.85 -3.47 -3.48
N VAL A 146 -3.61 -3.10 -3.83
CA VAL A 146 -2.51 -4.06 -4.05
C VAL A 146 -2.26 -4.93 -2.82
N ILE A 147 -2.17 -4.32 -1.62
CA ILE A 147 -1.93 -5.05 -0.37
C ILE A 147 -3.11 -5.97 -0.05
N ASN A 148 -4.35 -5.52 -0.25
CA ASN A 148 -5.52 -6.36 -0.03
C ASN A 148 -5.59 -7.56 -0.99
N VAL A 149 -5.22 -7.39 -2.27
CA VAL A 149 -5.12 -8.51 -3.23
C VAL A 149 -4.14 -9.57 -2.74
N ILE A 150 -2.97 -9.16 -2.26
CA ILE A 150 -1.95 -10.08 -1.74
C ILE A 150 -2.45 -10.82 -0.49
N LEU A 151 -3.10 -10.09 0.43
CA LEU A 151 -3.66 -10.68 1.64
C LEU A 151 -4.83 -11.61 1.34
N HIS A 152 -5.68 -11.26 0.38
CA HIS A 152 -6.79 -12.10 -0.08
C HIS A 152 -6.31 -13.46 -0.57
N GLU A 153 -5.28 -13.48 -1.42
CA GLU A 153 -4.67 -14.71 -1.93
C GLU A 153 -4.08 -15.58 -0.82
N ILE A 154 -3.36 -14.97 0.14
CA ILE A 154 -2.68 -15.73 1.21
C ILE A 154 -3.67 -16.28 2.24
N LEU A 155 -4.72 -15.53 2.56
CA LEU A 155 -5.63 -15.83 3.66
C LEU A 155 -6.93 -16.49 3.19
N GLY A 156 -7.25 -16.46 1.88
CA GLY A 156 -8.51 -16.95 1.33
C GLY A 156 -9.72 -16.21 1.90
N THR A 157 -9.64 -14.88 2.06
CA THR A 157 -10.75 -14.09 2.59
C THR A 157 -11.94 -14.13 1.64
N GLU A 158 -13.17 -14.05 2.15
CA GLU A 158 -14.38 -14.02 1.33
C GLU A 158 -14.43 -12.76 0.43
N ARG A 159 -13.88 -11.64 0.91
CA ARG A 159 -13.90 -10.34 0.25
C ARG A 159 -12.49 -9.88 -0.07
N LEU A 160 -12.31 -9.28 -1.23
CA LEU A 160 -11.01 -8.79 -1.65
C LEU A 160 -10.50 -7.66 -0.74
N LEU A 161 -11.33 -6.64 -0.48
CA LEU A 161 -11.00 -5.52 0.40
C LEU A 161 -11.41 -5.84 1.84
N SER A 162 -10.68 -6.73 2.49
CA SER A 162 -10.98 -7.19 3.86
C SER A 162 -10.26 -6.42 4.96
N PHE A 163 -9.23 -5.66 4.61
CA PHE A 163 -8.39 -4.98 5.59
C PHE A 163 -8.36 -3.47 5.36
N PRO A 164 -8.56 -2.67 6.43
CA PRO A 164 -8.23 -1.26 6.39
C PRO A 164 -6.70 -1.13 6.30
N ILE A 165 -6.21 -0.62 5.18
CA ILE A 165 -4.77 -0.36 4.99
C ILE A 165 -4.58 1.15 5.02
N ASP A 166 -4.01 1.67 6.08
CA ASP A 166 -3.79 3.11 6.29
C ASP A 166 -2.56 3.65 5.55
N TYR A 167 -2.47 4.97 5.39
CA TYR A 167 -1.30 5.64 4.79
C TYR A 167 -0.03 5.35 5.59
N ALA A 168 1.05 5.06 4.89
CA ALA A 168 2.36 4.67 5.43
C ALA A 168 2.32 3.45 6.37
N SER A 169 1.23 2.67 6.38
CA SER A 169 1.17 1.44 7.16
C SER A 169 2.12 0.38 6.65
N VAL A 170 2.54 -0.50 7.55
CA VAL A 170 3.44 -1.62 7.26
C VAL A 170 2.71 -2.94 7.47
N THR A 171 2.71 -3.79 6.46
CA THR A 171 2.21 -5.18 6.52
C THR A 171 3.38 -6.12 6.33
N LEU A 172 3.56 -7.08 7.23
CA LEU A 172 4.66 -8.04 7.23
C LEU A 172 4.20 -9.41 6.77
N LEU A 173 4.81 -9.92 5.72
CA LEU A 173 4.67 -11.30 5.25
C LEU A 173 5.99 -12.05 5.47
N ARG A 174 5.90 -13.36 5.73
CA ARG A 174 7.04 -14.27 5.81
C ARG A 174 6.86 -15.41 4.83
N TYR A 175 7.85 -15.66 4.02
CA TYR A 175 7.88 -16.78 3.08
C TYR A 175 8.86 -17.84 3.57
N SER A 176 8.38 -19.09 3.68
CA SER A 176 9.21 -20.26 3.96
C SER A 176 10.09 -20.62 2.76
N ARG A 177 11.03 -21.53 2.95
CA ARG A 177 11.85 -22.07 1.83
C ARG A 177 11.02 -22.82 0.78
N THR A 178 9.83 -23.28 1.14
CA THR A 178 8.91 -23.96 0.23
C THR A 178 7.90 -23.01 -0.41
N GLY A 179 8.09 -21.69 -0.29
CA GLY A 179 7.20 -20.67 -0.86
C GLY A 179 5.91 -20.42 -0.08
N ARG A 180 5.68 -21.12 1.06
CA ARG A 180 4.47 -20.87 1.88
C ARG A 180 4.54 -19.50 2.54
N ALA A 181 3.55 -18.67 2.26
CA ALA A 181 3.37 -17.36 2.91
C ALA A 181 2.70 -17.47 4.28
N THR A 182 3.07 -16.58 5.19
CA THR A 182 2.44 -16.40 6.50
C THR A 182 2.36 -14.90 6.78
N VAL A 183 1.21 -14.41 7.23
CA VAL A 183 1.00 -13.02 7.62
C VAL A 183 1.53 -12.82 9.05
N GLY A 184 2.49 -11.93 9.21
CA GLY A 184 3.11 -11.61 10.50
C GLY A 184 2.47 -10.41 11.20
N ALA A 185 2.04 -9.41 10.42
CA ALA A 185 1.31 -8.23 10.89
C ALA A 185 0.59 -7.60 9.70
N VAL A 186 -0.54 -6.95 9.96
CA VAL A 186 -1.30 -6.19 8.96
C VAL A 186 -1.52 -4.78 9.50
N ASN A 187 -1.29 -3.78 8.64
CA ASN A 187 -1.64 -2.39 8.91
C ASN A 187 -1.01 -1.81 10.20
N SER A 188 0.27 -2.11 10.49
CA SER A 188 0.99 -1.48 11.59
C SER A 188 1.21 0.01 11.31
N VAL A 189 0.75 0.89 12.22
CA VAL A 189 0.66 2.35 12.03
C VAL A 189 1.17 3.15 13.22
N GLU A 190 1.75 2.51 14.22
CA GLU A 190 2.17 3.13 15.49
C GLU A 190 3.05 4.36 15.26
N HIS A 191 3.93 4.29 14.26
CA HIS A 191 4.87 5.36 13.90
C HIS A 191 4.23 6.58 13.24
N VAL A 192 2.98 6.46 12.74
CA VAL A 192 2.26 7.53 12.03
C VAL A 192 0.86 7.79 12.57
N TRP A 193 0.50 7.17 13.69
CA TRP A 193 -0.86 7.23 14.24
C TRP A 193 -1.39 8.66 14.39
N ASP A 194 -0.57 9.58 14.91
CA ASP A 194 -0.89 10.99 15.11
C ASP A 194 -1.05 11.80 13.81
N LEU A 195 -0.57 11.26 12.69
CA LEU A 195 -0.63 11.88 11.36
C LEU A 195 -1.72 11.31 10.46
N LEU A 196 -2.44 10.28 10.91
CA LEU A 196 -3.50 9.68 10.11
C LEU A 196 -4.73 10.60 10.06
N PRO A 197 -5.41 10.73 8.89
CA PRO A 197 -6.61 11.55 8.77
C PRO A 197 -7.69 11.17 9.79
N ARG A 198 -7.90 9.88 10.05
CA ARG A 198 -8.90 9.37 10.99
C ARG A 198 -8.62 9.74 12.46
N SER A 199 -7.37 9.95 12.85
CA SER A 199 -7.02 10.34 14.22
C SER A 199 -7.36 11.80 14.54
N LYS A 200 -7.63 12.60 13.50
CA LYS A 200 -7.94 14.03 13.60
C LYS A 200 -9.44 14.34 13.60
N VAL A 201 -10.30 13.33 13.43
CA VAL A 201 -11.76 13.51 13.47
C VAL A 201 -12.21 13.50 14.94
N PRO A 202 -12.68 14.63 15.51
CA PRO A 202 -13.28 14.62 16.84
C PRO A 202 -14.54 13.74 16.83
N GLY A 203 -14.56 12.66 17.61
CA GLY A 203 -15.74 11.82 17.78
C GLY A 203 -15.74 10.46 17.09
N SER A 204 -14.65 9.95 16.54
CA SER A 204 -14.54 8.53 16.21
C SER A 204 -14.31 7.72 17.50
N ALA A 205 -15.28 7.83 18.45
CA ALA A 205 -15.40 6.86 19.54
C ALA A 205 -15.64 5.49 18.91
N ALA A 206 -14.97 4.49 19.44
CA ALA A 206 -15.08 3.10 19.05
C ALA A 206 -16.53 2.72 18.70
N VAL A 207 -16.70 2.10 17.55
CA VAL A 207 -17.89 1.30 17.27
C VAL A 207 -17.79 0.11 18.20
N GLU A 208 -18.65 0.09 19.23
CA GLU A 208 -18.91 -1.07 20.05
C GLU A 208 -19.45 -2.24 19.21
#